data_aa6b3678066c361024d3ef03284cb83a
#
_entry.id   aa6b3678066c361024d3ef03284cb83a
#
_cell.length_a   1.000
_cell.length_b   1.000
_cell.length_c   1.000
_cell.angle_alpha   90.00
_cell.angle_beta   90.00
_cell.angle_gamma   90.00
#
_symmetry.space_group_name_H-M   'P 1'
#
loop_
_entity.id
_entity.type
_entity.pdbx_description
1 polymer ?
#
loop_
_entity_poly.entity_id
_entity_poly.type
_entity_poly.pdbx_seq_one_letter_code
_entity_poly.pdbx_strand_id
1 'polypeptide(L)'
;MALIRAIFRMAHREWEWIEHVPAFRTYTSNGKGRVRWLSRAQADRLLQEQPPHQQDLMLFALATGLRQGTIKSLTWDQVDFSRRIVTIKHGDTKNNEALGVRLNGLAIAISVVERQRRKQCEHVFTDAGRPIGQVNTKHWRAAFKRAGITNFRWHDLRHTWASRLRQNDVPIWVLQELGGWKSETMVRRYAHISVKHLQPYADQLIFDGRSGHTGPGGGARSRTQKWPQ
;
A
#
# COMPACT_ATOMS: atom_id res chain seq x y z
N MET A 1 0.91 6.47 -24.70
CA MET A 1 1.00 7.96 -24.87
C MET A 1 2.33 8.55 -24.38
N ALA A 2 2.91 8.12 -23.25
CA ALA A 2 4.22 8.65 -22.81
C ALA A 2 5.35 8.36 -23.81
N LEU A 3 5.42 7.14 -24.35
CA LEU A 3 6.40 6.75 -25.37
C LEU A 3 6.26 7.57 -26.64
N ILE A 4 5.05 7.74 -27.15
CA ILE A 4 4.79 8.54 -28.34
C ILE A 4 5.29 9.98 -28.17
N ARG A 5 4.99 10.61 -27.03
CA ARG A 5 5.52 11.94 -26.72
C ARG A 5 7.04 12.00 -26.66
N ALA A 6 7.68 10.96 -26.08
CA ALA A 6 9.13 10.87 -26.03
C ALA A 6 9.71 10.81 -27.46
N ILE A 7 9.18 9.96 -28.31
CA ILE A 7 9.61 9.83 -29.72
C ILE A 7 9.48 11.16 -30.47
N PHE A 8 8.33 11.83 -30.38
CA PHE A 8 8.14 13.12 -31.05
C PHE A 8 9.05 14.23 -30.49
N ARG A 9 9.35 14.20 -29.19
CA ARG A 9 10.33 15.12 -28.62
C ARG A 9 11.75 14.87 -29.13
N MET A 10 12.14 13.60 -29.29
CA MET A 10 13.43 13.24 -29.89
C MET A 10 13.46 13.62 -31.36
N ALA A 11 12.40 13.33 -32.14
CA ALA A 11 12.28 13.72 -33.53
C ALA A 11 12.37 15.23 -33.77
N HIS A 12 11.92 16.04 -32.80
CA HIS A 12 12.03 17.49 -32.86
C HIS A 12 13.40 18.00 -32.40
N ARG A 13 13.92 17.49 -31.25
CA ARG A 13 15.10 18.09 -30.59
C ARG A 13 16.43 17.48 -31.02
N GLU A 14 16.46 16.19 -31.32
CA GLU A 14 17.68 15.45 -31.58
C GLU A 14 17.84 15.09 -33.07
N TRP A 15 16.72 14.75 -33.75
CA TRP A 15 16.77 14.31 -35.13
C TRP A 15 16.38 15.41 -36.14
N GLU A 16 15.79 16.51 -35.64
CA GLU A 16 15.34 17.64 -36.46
C GLU A 16 14.40 17.23 -37.63
N TRP A 17 13.67 16.12 -37.45
CA TRP A 17 12.78 15.57 -38.47
C TRP A 17 11.44 16.31 -38.55
N ILE A 18 11.06 17.02 -37.51
CA ILE A 18 9.79 17.75 -37.43
C ILE A 18 10.05 19.14 -36.79
N GLU A 19 9.44 20.15 -37.32
CA GLU A 19 9.55 21.53 -36.80
C GLU A 19 8.79 21.72 -35.47
N HIS A 20 7.67 21.02 -35.30
CA HIS A 20 6.81 21.15 -34.14
C HIS A 20 6.39 19.82 -33.55
N VAL A 21 6.35 19.72 -32.23
CA VAL A 21 5.80 18.56 -31.53
C VAL A 21 4.27 18.68 -31.52
N PRO A 22 3.51 17.73 -32.10
CA PRO A 22 2.06 17.76 -32.06
C PRO A 22 1.49 17.80 -30.65
N ALA A 23 0.42 18.54 -30.43
CA ALA A 23 -0.28 18.57 -29.16
C ALA A 23 -1.05 17.25 -28.92
N PHE A 24 -0.56 16.42 -28.01
CA PHE A 24 -1.21 15.18 -27.63
C PHE A 24 -2.18 15.40 -26.46
N ARG A 25 -3.47 15.26 -26.71
CA ARG A 25 -4.45 15.18 -25.61
C ARG A 25 -4.24 13.86 -24.86
N THR A 26 -3.84 13.94 -23.60
CA THR A 26 -3.88 12.79 -22.69
C THR A 26 -5.29 12.68 -22.15
N TYR A 27 -5.99 11.67 -22.57
CA TYR A 27 -7.18 11.26 -21.84
C TYR A 27 -6.67 10.62 -20.53
N THR A 28 -6.62 11.43 -19.48
CA THR A 28 -6.52 10.88 -18.13
C THR A 28 -7.84 10.16 -17.89
N SER A 29 -7.77 8.84 -17.76
CA SER A 29 -8.93 8.14 -17.24
C SER A 29 -9.19 8.73 -15.85
N ASN A 30 -10.28 9.47 -15.66
CA ASN A 30 -10.76 9.96 -14.38
C ASN A 30 -11.19 8.81 -13.46
N GLY A 31 -10.70 7.61 -13.72
CA GLY A 31 -10.90 6.47 -12.84
C GLY A 31 -10.21 6.74 -11.51
N LYS A 32 -10.98 6.92 -10.44
CA LYS A 32 -10.49 6.76 -9.08
C LYS A 32 -9.66 5.49 -9.09
N GLY A 33 -8.34 5.61 -8.87
CA GLY A 33 -7.42 4.49 -8.99
C GLY A 33 -7.98 3.30 -8.21
N ARG A 34 -8.13 2.17 -8.89
CA ARG A 34 -8.70 0.95 -8.31
C ARG A 34 -7.95 0.60 -7.03
N VAL A 35 -8.66 0.50 -5.91
CA VAL A 35 -8.15 -0.06 -4.66
C VAL A 35 -8.81 -1.42 -4.47
N ARG A 36 -8.06 -2.49 -4.72
CA ARG A 36 -8.48 -3.88 -4.48
C ARG A 36 -7.62 -4.45 -3.36
N TRP A 37 -8.23 -5.02 -2.34
CA TRP A 37 -7.53 -5.70 -1.25
C TRP A 37 -8.19 -7.05 -0.94
N LEU A 38 -7.44 -7.92 -0.27
CA LEU A 38 -7.88 -9.22 0.20
C LEU A 38 -8.37 -9.12 1.65
N SER A 39 -9.46 -9.82 1.96
CA SER A 39 -9.78 -10.14 3.35
C SER A 39 -8.70 -11.08 3.92
N ARG A 40 -8.66 -11.24 5.25
CA ARG A 40 -7.72 -12.18 5.88
C ARG A 40 -7.90 -13.58 5.34
N ALA A 41 -9.13 -14.08 5.33
CA ALA A 41 -9.44 -15.42 4.81
C ALA A 41 -9.07 -15.61 3.33
N GLN A 42 -9.21 -14.57 2.49
CA GLN A 42 -8.77 -14.63 1.10
C GLN A 42 -7.24 -14.67 0.99
N ALA A 43 -6.53 -13.90 1.79
CA ALA A 43 -5.07 -13.91 1.80
C ALA A 43 -4.52 -15.26 2.25
N ASP A 44 -5.09 -15.83 3.30
CA ASP A 44 -4.69 -17.15 3.85
C ASP A 44 -4.93 -18.26 2.82
N ARG A 45 -6.10 -18.28 2.17
CA ARG A 45 -6.38 -19.25 1.08
C ARG A 45 -5.41 -19.09 -0.09
N LEU A 46 -5.16 -17.84 -0.53
CA LEU A 46 -4.22 -17.60 -1.62
C LEU A 46 -2.81 -18.05 -1.27
N LEU A 47 -2.40 -17.87 -0.02
CA LEU A 47 -1.10 -18.27 0.48
C LEU A 47 -0.93 -19.80 0.41
N GLN A 48 -1.94 -20.54 0.86
CA GLN A 48 -1.94 -22.01 0.83
C GLN A 48 -1.83 -22.57 -0.59
N GLU A 49 -2.35 -21.86 -1.57
CA GLU A 49 -2.33 -22.26 -2.98
C GLU A 49 -1.04 -21.89 -3.72
N GLN A 50 -0.13 -21.15 -3.09
CA GLN A 50 1.15 -20.74 -3.69
C GLN A 50 2.24 -21.79 -3.43
N PRO A 51 3.19 -21.97 -4.38
CA PRO A 51 4.39 -22.74 -4.11
C PRO A 51 5.26 -22.03 -3.04
N PRO A 52 6.09 -22.79 -2.28
CA PRO A 52 6.80 -22.26 -1.11
C PRO A 52 7.60 -20.98 -1.36
N HIS A 53 8.32 -20.87 -2.48
CA HIS A 53 9.10 -19.68 -2.84
C HIS A 53 8.22 -18.44 -3.08
N GLN A 54 6.99 -18.63 -3.55
CA GLN A 54 6.03 -17.53 -3.74
C GLN A 54 5.25 -17.22 -2.46
N GLN A 55 5.05 -18.20 -1.58
CA GLN A 55 4.47 -17.95 -0.25
C GLN A 55 5.33 -16.96 0.53
N ASP A 56 6.65 -17.18 0.60
CA ASP A 56 7.59 -16.30 1.29
C ASP A 56 7.56 -14.88 0.74
N LEU A 57 7.62 -14.77 -0.57
CA LEU A 57 7.57 -13.48 -1.25
C LEU A 57 6.25 -12.73 -1.00
N MET A 58 5.13 -13.45 -1.05
CA MET A 58 3.79 -12.90 -0.78
C MET A 58 3.64 -12.48 0.68
N LEU A 59 4.07 -13.31 1.63
CA LEU A 59 4.05 -12.98 3.05
C LEU A 59 4.84 -11.71 3.33
N PHE A 60 6.05 -11.62 2.77
CA PHE A 60 6.88 -10.44 2.95
C PHE A 60 6.24 -9.18 2.34
N ALA A 61 5.61 -9.31 1.16
CA ALA A 61 4.87 -8.22 0.54
C ALA A 61 3.68 -7.76 1.38
N LEU A 62 2.92 -8.69 1.97
CA LEU A 62 1.80 -8.40 2.87
C LEU A 62 2.25 -7.83 4.21
N ALA A 63 3.45 -8.17 4.68
CA ALA A 63 3.99 -7.70 5.94
C ALA A 63 4.61 -6.29 5.83
N THR A 64 5.24 -5.97 4.70
CA THR A 64 6.03 -4.74 4.52
C THR A 64 5.40 -3.72 3.58
N GLY A 65 4.46 -4.14 2.73
CA GLY A 65 3.89 -3.29 1.71
C GLY A 65 4.86 -2.85 0.61
N LEU A 66 6.06 -3.41 0.54
CA LEU A 66 7.06 -3.07 -0.46
C LEU A 66 6.60 -3.40 -1.89
N ARG A 67 7.18 -2.71 -2.86
CA ARG A 67 6.91 -2.97 -4.27
C ARG A 67 7.55 -4.29 -4.71
N GLN A 68 6.95 -4.95 -5.70
CA GLN A 68 7.44 -6.21 -6.26
C GLN A 68 8.92 -6.17 -6.66
N GLY A 69 9.31 -5.14 -7.41
CA GLY A 69 10.69 -4.97 -7.84
C GLY A 69 11.65 -4.92 -6.67
N THR A 70 11.36 -4.07 -5.68
CA THR A 70 12.15 -3.91 -4.46
C THR A 70 12.31 -5.21 -3.67
N ILE A 71 11.23 -6.00 -3.53
CA ILE A 71 11.32 -7.29 -2.81
C ILE A 71 12.18 -8.28 -3.57
N LYS A 72 12.08 -8.32 -4.90
CA LYS A 72 12.85 -9.22 -5.74
C LYS A 72 14.34 -8.90 -5.78
N SER A 73 14.69 -7.61 -5.75
CA SER A 73 16.08 -7.15 -5.76
C SER A 73 16.73 -7.11 -4.37
N LEU A 74 15.97 -7.42 -3.31
CA LEU A 74 16.47 -7.34 -1.93
C LEU A 74 17.64 -8.30 -1.71
N THR A 75 18.74 -7.76 -1.18
CA THR A 75 19.96 -8.49 -0.86
C THR A 75 20.21 -8.55 0.65
N TRP A 76 21.04 -9.50 1.10
CA TRP A 76 21.28 -9.71 2.53
C TRP A 76 22.00 -8.54 3.20
N ASP A 77 22.81 -7.79 2.50
CA ASP A 77 23.48 -6.59 3.00
C ASP A 77 22.53 -5.44 3.33
N GLN A 78 21.29 -5.51 2.82
CA GLN A 78 20.20 -4.56 3.13
C GLN A 78 19.44 -4.94 4.40
N VAL A 79 19.67 -6.13 4.98
CA VAL A 79 18.91 -6.67 6.11
C VAL A 79 19.73 -6.59 7.40
N ASP A 80 19.38 -5.68 8.29
CA ASP A 80 19.96 -5.60 9.63
C ASP A 80 19.07 -6.37 10.62
N PHE A 81 19.54 -7.57 10.97
CA PHE A 81 18.84 -8.45 11.93
C PHE A 81 18.87 -7.92 13.36
N SER A 82 19.92 -7.20 13.73
CA SER A 82 20.08 -6.65 15.08
C SER A 82 19.07 -5.55 15.35
N ARG A 83 18.91 -4.67 14.39
CA ARG A 83 17.93 -3.58 14.43
C ARG A 83 16.56 -3.98 13.91
N ARG A 84 16.44 -5.14 13.29
CA ARG A 84 15.25 -5.64 12.61
C ARG A 84 14.74 -4.64 11.56
N ILE A 85 15.65 -4.17 10.72
CA ILE A 85 15.37 -3.18 9.67
C ILE A 85 15.86 -3.72 8.34
N VAL A 86 15.05 -3.50 7.31
CA VAL A 86 15.48 -3.61 5.91
C VAL A 86 15.68 -2.20 5.37
N THR A 87 16.88 -1.92 4.86
CA THR A 87 17.20 -0.63 4.24
C THR A 87 17.17 -0.77 2.73
N ILE A 88 16.19 -0.17 2.08
CA ILE A 88 16.11 -0.12 0.63
C ILE A 88 16.98 1.04 0.16
N LYS A 89 18.00 0.75 -0.64
CA LYS A 89 18.98 1.72 -1.11
C LYS A 89 18.36 2.72 -2.09
N HIS A 90 19.01 3.86 -2.18
CA HIS A 90 18.77 4.86 -3.23
C HIS A 90 18.93 4.17 -4.61
N GLY A 91 17.99 4.35 -5.51
CA GLY A 91 17.96 3.66 -6.81
C GLY A 91 17.03 2.45 -6.86
N ASP A 92 16.87 1.69 -5.78
CA ASP A 92 15.99 0.52 -5.70
C ASP A 92 14.53 0.89 -5.42
N THR A 93 14.26 2.14 -5.07
CA THR A 93 12.91 2.66 -4.91
C THR A 93 12.50 3.46 -6.15
N LYS A 94 11.22 3.36 -6.54
CA LYS A 94 10.69 4.16 -7.65
C LYS A 94 10.86 5.68 -7.43
N ASN A 95 11.04 6.10 -6.20
CA ASN A 95 11.15 7.50 -5.79
C ASN A 95 12.60 7.97 -5.68
N ASN A 96 13.56 7.07 -5.86
CA ASN A 96 14.99 7.35 -5.70
C ASN A 96 15.37 7.90 -4.31
N GLU A 97 14.67 7.46 -3.26
CA GLU A 97 14.94 7.80 -1.86
C GLU A 97 15.16 6.52 -1.06
N ALA A 98 16.10 6.53 -0.12
CA ALA A 98 16.30 5.40 0.77
C ALA A 98 15.07 5.22 1.68
N LEU A 99 14.64 3.97 1.88
CA LEU A 99 13.49 3.63 2.72
C LEU A 99 13.88 2.59 3.75
N GLY A 100 13.81 2.96 5.02
CA GLY A 100 13.95 2.02 6.15
C GLY A 100 12.62 1.35 6.45
N VAL A 101 12.55 0.02 6.35
CA VAL A 101 11.36 -0.77 6.67
C VAL A 101 11.62 -1.57 7.93
N ARG A 102 10.89 -1.27 9.01
CA ARG A 102 10.98 -2.03 10.26
C ARG A 102 10.32 -3.39 10.12
N LEU A 103 11.03 -4.42 10.58
CA LEU A 103 10.51 -5.78 10.71
C LEU A 103 9.92 -6.05 12.12
N ASN A 104 9.96 -5.09 13.06
CA ASN A 104 9.40 -5.22 14.38
C ASN A 104 7.87 -5.34 14.36
N GLY A 105 7.32 -6.18 15.22
CA GLY A 105 5.88 -6.42 15.30
C GLY A 105 5.31 -7.24 14.15
N LEU A 106 6.13 -7.54 13.15
CA LEU A 106 5.77 -8.39 12.03
C LEU A 106 6.58 -9.68 12.08
N ALA A 107 6.32 -10.53 13.07
CA ALA A 107 7.00 -11.80 13.27
C ALA A 107 7.09 -12.65 12.00
N ILE A 108 6.06 -12.56 11.16
CA ILE A 108 6.02 -13.21 9.85
C ILE A 108 7.16 -12.71 8.93
N ALA A 109 7.36 -11.40 8.80
CA ALA A 109 8.40 -10.86 7.92
C ALA A 109 9.79 -11.32 8.36
N ILE A 110 10.06 -11.27 9.67
CA ILE A 110 11.33 -11.74 10.23
C ILE A 110 11.52 -13.23 9.97
N SER A 111 10.49 -14.04 10.24
CA SER A 111 10.56 -15.50 10.03
C SER A 111 10.80 -15.87 8.56
N VAL A 112 10.19 -15.15 7.63
CA VAL A 112 10.39 -15.35 6.20
C VAL A 112 11.80 -14.98 5.79
N VAL A 113 12.31 -13.82 6.24
CA VAL A 113 13.68 -13.38 5.95
C VAL A 113 14.71 -14.36 6.52
N GLU A 114 14.57 -14.79 7.78
CA GLU A 114 15.49 -15.76 8.40
C GLU A 114 15.45 -17.12 7.72
N ARG A 115 14.27 -17.58 7.30
CA ARG A 115 14.12 -18.83 6.54
C ARG A 115 14.85 -18.74 5.19
N GLN A 116 14.77 -17.60 4.49
CA GLN A 116 15.47 -17.37 3.24
C GLN A 116 16.99 -17.26 3.44
N ARG A 117 17.45 -16.71 4.57
CA ARG A 117 18.89 -16.60 4.90
C ARG A 117 19.66 -17.92 4.79
N ARG A 118 19.01 -19.04 4.98
CA ARG A 118 19.64 -20.37 4.85
C ARG A 118 19.96 -20.77 3.41
N LYS A 119 19.45 -20.03 2.42
CA LYS A 119 19.74 -20.25 1.01
C LYS A 119 21.04 -19.51 0.65
N GLN A 120 22.00 -20.23 0.09
CA GLN A 120 23.31 -19.68 -0.31
C GLN A 120 23.18 -18.82 -1.56
N CYS A 121 22.63 -17.62 -1.43
CA CYS A 121 22.49 -16.64 -2.50
C CYS A 121 22.59 -15.24 -1.92
N GLU A 122 23.11 -14.29 -2.68
CA GLU A 122 23.17 -12.88 -2.31
C GLU A 122 21.76 -12.28 -2.09
N HIS A 123 20.80 -12.70 -2.91
CA HIS A 123 19.43 -12.25 -2.81
C HIS A 123 18.66 -12.95 -1.70
N VAL A 124 17.80 -12.19 -1.02
CA VAL A 124 16.95 -12.69 0.06
C VAL A 124 15.91 -13.68 -0.49
N PHE A 125 15.31 -13.38 -1.62
CA PHE A 125 14.27 -14.20 -2.23
C PHE A 125 14.77 -14.91 -3.47
N THR A 126 14.78 -16.25 -3.39
CA THR A 126 15.31 -17.11 -4.46
C THR A 126 14.36 -18.26 -4.77
N ASP A 127 14.44 -18.76 -5.98
CA ASP A 127 13.84 -20.03 -6.42
C ASP A 127 14.97 -20.95 -6.94
N ALA A 128 15.07 -22.16 -6.39
CA ALA A 128 16.16 -23.12 -6.71
C ALA A 128 17.56 -22.47 -6.68
N GLY A 129 17.84 -21.58 -5.71
CA GLY A 129 19.12 -20.89 -5.55
C GLY A 129 19.36 -19.72 -6.52
N ARG A 130 18.43 -19.39 -7.38
CA ARG A 130 18.51 -18.27 -8.31
C ARG A 130 17.56 -17.13 -7.91
N PRO A 131 17.91 -15.86 -8.15
CA PRO A 131 17.01 -14.73 -7.91
C PRO A 131 15.68 -14.91 -8.64
N ILE A 132 14.57 -14.55 -7.98
CA ILE A 132 13.22 -14.65 -8.57
C ILE A 132 13.05 -13.61 -9.68
N GLY A 133 13.04 -14.07 -10.94
CA GLY A 133 12.88 -13.20 -12.11
C GLY A 133 11.45 -12.70 -12.30
N GLN A 134 10.47 -13.60 -12.32
CA GLN A 134 9.05 -13.29 -12.52
C GLN A 134 8.17 -13.87 -11.42
N VAL A 135 7.20 -13.09 -10.98
CA VAL A 135 6.21 -13.50 -9.98
C VAL A 135 4.85 -13.83 -10.60
N ASN A 136 4.48 -13.13 -11.67
CA ASN A 136 3.22 -13.36 -12.37
C ASN A 136 3.30 -14.57 -13.32
N THR A 137 3.59 -15.74 -12.76
CA THR A 137 3.74 -17.00 -13.46
C THR A 137 2.40 -17.69 -13.74
N LYS A 138 2.42 -18.79 -14.50
CA LYS A 138 1.24 -19.66 -14.66
C LYS A 138 0.74 -20.17 -13.30
N HIS A 139 1.65 -20.52 -12.39
CA HIS A 139 1.33 -21.00 -11.03
C HIS A 139 0.61 -19.91 -10.22
N TRP A 140 1.07 -18.65 -10.27
CA TRP A 140 0.42 -17.51 -9.64
C TRP A 140 -1.04 -17.36 -10.09
N ARG A 141 -1.28 -17.39 -11.41
CA ARG A 141 -2.63 -17.29 -11.96
C ARG A 141 -3.51 -18.48 -11.62
N ALA A 142 -2.95 -19.69 -11.63
CA ALA A 142 -3.66 -20.90 -11.23
C ALA A 142 -4.06 -20.88 -9.74
N ALA A 143 -3.17 -20.37 -8.87
CA ALA A 143 -3.47 -20.22 -7.45
C ALA A 143 -4.66 -19.26 -7.21
N PHE A 144 -4.78 -18.16 -7.94
CA PHE A 144 -5.96 -17.30 -7.86
C PHE A 144 -7.25 -18.02 -8.21
N LYS A 145 -7.21 -18.83 -9.28
CA LYS A 145 -8.38 -19.61 -9.69
C LYS A 145 -8.80 -20.60 -8.60
N ARG A 146 -7.84 -21.33 -8.00
CA ARG A 146 -8.12 -22.29 -6.92
C ARG A 146 -8.59 -21.59 -5.64
N ALA A 147 -8.02 -20.45 -5.30
CA ALA A 147 -8.45 -19.64 -4.14
C ALA A 147 -9.78 -18.91 -4.35
N GLY A 148 -10.41 -18.99 -5.54
CA GLY A 148 -11.63 -18.27 -5.87
C GLY A 148 -11.48 -16.75 -5.91
N ILE A 149 -10.28 -16.26 -6.26
CA ILE A 149 -9.96 -14.83 -6.29
C ILE A 149 -9.88 -14.35 -7.74
N THR A 150 -10.74 -13.41 -8.09
CA THR A 150 -10.75 -12.79 -9.40
C THR A 150 -10.24 -11.35 -9.37
N ASN A 151 -9.73 -10.88 -10.52
CA ASN A 151 -9.37 -9.48 -10.73
C ASN A 151 -8.39 -8.94 -9.64
N PHE A 152 -7.32 -9.69 -9.36
CA PHE A 152 -6.28 -9.34 -8.39
C PHE A 152 -4.90 -9.38 -9.06
N ARG A 153 -4.06 -8.39 -8.76
CA ARG A 153 -2.69 -8.25 -9.27
C ARG A 153 -1.71 -8.27 -8.13
N TRP A 154 -0.44 -8.54 -8.41
CA TRP A 154 0.61 -8.47 -7.38
C TRP A 154 0.61 -7.14 -6.61
N HIS A 155 0.45 -6.02 -7.31
CA HIS A 155 0.44 -4.69 -6.67
C HIS A 155 -0.71 -4.51 -5.66
N ASP A 156 -1.77 -5.29 -5.80
CA ASP A 156 -2.90 -5.26 -4.89
C ASP A 156 -2.56 -5.87 -3.50
N LEU A 157 -1.42 -6.59 -3.36
CA LEU A 157 -0.87 -6.99 -2.05
C LEU A 157 -0.48 -5.75 -1.23
N ARG A 158 0.14 -4.75 -1.86
CA ARG A 158 0.45 -3.48 -1.21
C ARG A 158 -0.83 -2.70 -0.87
N HIS A 159 -1.85 -2.76 -1.72
CA HIS A 159 -3.16 -2.22 -1.38
C HIS A 159 -3.77 -2.96 -0.18
N THR A 160 -3.62 -4.28 -0.09
CA THR A 160 -4.06 -5.09 1.05
C THR A 160 -3.36 -4.67 2.34
N TRP A 161 -2.03 -4.54 2.31
CA TRP A 161 -1.24 -4.06 3.45
C TRP A 161 -1.70 -2.66 3.92
N ALA A 162 -1.80 -1.70 3.01
CA ALA A 162 -2.23 -0.35 3.33
C ALA A 162 -3.67 -0.30 3.88
N SER A 163 -4.58 -1.07 3.27
CA SER A 163 -5.98 -1.15 3.71
C SER A 163 -6.09 -1.75 5.11
N ARG A 164 -5.30 -2.79 5.42
CA ARG A 164 -5.27 -3.39 6.76
C ARG A 164 -4.74 -2.45 7.83
N LEU A 165 -3.68 -1.68 7.52
CA LEU A 165 -3.17 -0.67 8.44
C LEU A 165 -4.24 0.39 8.71
N ARG A 166 -4.96 0.83 7.69
CA ARG A 166 -6.08 1.79 7.86
C ARG A 166 -7.25 1.20 8.64
N GLN A 167 -7.58 -0.08 8.47
CA GLN A 167 -8.60 -0.78 9.26
C GLN A 167 -8.21 -0.88 10.75
N ASN A 168 -6.91 -0.82 11.06
CA ASN A 168 -6.36 -0.74 12.42
C ASN A 168 -6.04 0.71 12.83
N ASP A 169 -6.71 1.68 12.23
CA ASP A 169 -6.66 3.11 12.57
C ASP A 169 -5.28 3.76 12.49
N VAL A 170 -4.32 3.17 11.77
CA VAL A 170 -3.01 3.79 11.54
C VAL A 170 -3.20 5.13 10.82
N PRO A 171 -2.68 6.25 11.34
CA PRO A 171 -2.81 7.57 10.73
C PRO A 171 -2.28 7.60 9.28
N ILE A 172 -2.89 8.44 8.44
CA ILE A 172 -2.52 8.53 7.01
C ILE A 172 -1.06 8.96 6.83
N TRP A 173 -0.56 9.88 7.63
CA TRP A 173 0.83 10.33 7.55
C TRP A 173 1.81 9.21 7.92
N VAL A 174 1.50 8.40 8.95
CA VAL A 174 2.31 7.20 9.30
C VAL A 174 2.30 6.20 8.14
N LEU A 175 1.11 5.97 7.55
CA LEU A 175 0.99 5.07 6.40
C LEU A 175 1.80 5.58 5.20
N GLN A 176 1.84 6.91 4.99
CA GLN A 176 2.64 7.54 3.94
C GLN A 176 4.13 7.25 4.13
N GLU A 177 4.65 7.46 5.33
CA GLU A 177 6.06 7.21 5.68
C GLU A 177 6.40 5.72 5.53
N LEU A 178 5.63 4.84 6.18
CA LEU A 178 5.84 3.39 6.12
C LEU A 178 5.85 2.87 4.67
N GLY A 179 5.02 3.43 3.82
CA GLY A 179 4.91 3.03 2.42
C GLY A 179 5.89 3.75 1.48
N GLY A 180 6.58 4.78 1.92
CA GLY A 180 7.43 5.61 1.06
C GLY A 180 6.65 6.24 -0.09
N TRP A 181 5.50 6.87 0.20
CA TRP A 181 4.76 7.66 -0.79
C TRP A 181 5.15 9.12 -0.73
N LYS A 182 5.46 9.71 -1.90
CA LYS A 182 5.89 11.11 -2.01
C LYS A 182 4.83 12.13 -1.59
N SER A 183 3.56 11.79 -1.71
CA SER A 183 2.48 12.72 -1.38
C SER A 183 1.33 12.05 -0.66
N GLU A 184 0.68 12.80 0.19
CA GLU A 184 -0.55 12.40 0.88
C GLU A 184 -1.66 12.02 -0.10
N THR A 185 -1.75 12.70 -1.24
CA THR A 185 -2.74 12.40 -2.29
C THR A 185 -2.70 10.93 -2.73
N MET A 186 -1.51 10.30 -2.76
CA MET A 186 -1.37 8.90 -3.08
C MET A 186 -1.94 7.97 -2.00
N VAL A 187 -1.98 8.41 -0.76
CA VAL A 187 -2.44 7.64 0.40
C VAL A 187 -3.90 7.90 0.70
N ARG A 188 -4.42 9.06 0.35
CA ARG A 188 -5.83 9.46 0.57
C ARG A 188 -6.84 8.45 -0.01
N ARG A 189 -6.44 7.66 -1.01
CA ARG A 189 -7.27 6.56 -1.55
C ARG A 189 -7.65 5.52 -0.50
N TYR A 190 -6.93 5.45 0.62
CA TYR A 190 -7.21 4.54 1.73
C TYR A 190 -7.96 5.22 2.88
N ALA A 191 -8.17 6.54 2.85
CA ALA A 191 -8.75 7.31 3.94
C ALA A 191 -10.17 6.84 4.32
N HIS A 192 -10.96 6.45 3.31
CA HIS A 192 -12.34 6.02 3.50
C HIS A 192 -12.51 4.61 4.08
N ILE A 193 -11.42 3.86 4.25
CA ILE A 193 -11.48 2.45 4.69
C ILE A 193 -11.77 2.33 6.19
N SER A 194 -11.41 3.34 6.98
CA SER A 194 -11.76 3.39 8.40
C SER A 194 -12.45 4.71 8.71
N VAL A 195 -13.70 4.63 9.13
CA VAL A 195 -14.50 5.78 9.61
C VAL A 195 -14.55 5.80 11.14
N LYS A 196 -14.22 4.67 11.79
CA LYS A 196 -14.29 4.50 13.24
C LYS A 196 -13.42 5.51 14.00
N HIS A 197 -12.27 5.88 13.46
CA HIS A 197 -11.37 6.85 14.07
C HIS A 197 -11.95 8.28 14.10
N LEU A 198 -13.01 8.55 13.35
CA LEU A 198 -13.70 9.86 13.36
C LEU A 198 -14.72 9.97 14.48
N GLN A 199 -15.20 8.84 15.03
CA GLN A 199 -16.20 8.80 16.09
C GLN A 199 -15.84 9.68 17.29
N PRO A 200 -14.62 9.57 17.89
CA PRO A 200 -14.26 10.41 19.05
C PRO A 200 -14.26 11.91 18.76
N TYR A 201 -14.02 12.29 17.51
CA TYR A 201 -14.06 13.71 17.10
C TYR A 201 -15.48 14.19 16.84
N ALA A 202 -16.32 13.33 16.26
CA ALA A 202 -17.73 13.62 16.05
C ALA A 202 -18.47 13.76 17.39
N ASP A 203 -18.12 12.92 18.37
CA ASP A 203 -18.72 12.93 19.70
C ASP A 203 -18.30 14.16 20.56
N GLN A 204 -17.27 14.91 20.15
CA GLN A 204 -16.87 16.16 20.80
C GLN A 204 -17.84 17.32 20.52
N LEU A 205 -18.67 17.21 19.49
CA LEU A 205 -19.73 18.19 19.19
C LEU A 205 -20.94 17.93 20.09
N ILE A 206 -20.83 18.32 21.37
CA ILE A 206 -21.94 18.31 22.32
C ILE A 206 -22.67 19.65 22.18
N PHE A 207 -23.88 19.61 21.66
CA PHE A 207 -24.80 20.74 21.77
C PHE A 207 -25.62 20.55 23.04
N ASP A 208 -25.39 21.38 24.03
CA ASP A 208 -26.13 21.38 25.33
C ASP A 208 -27.65 21.62 25.24
N GLY A 209 -28.21 21.50 24.06
CA GLY A 209 -29.63 21.79 23.78
C GLY A 209 -30.61 20.61 23.83
N ARG A 210 -30.14 19.35 24.04
CA ARG A 210 -31.02 18.17 24.02
C ARG A 210 -30.74 17.09 25.05
N SER A 211 -30.20 17.42 26.19
CA SER A 211 -30.21 16.50 27.34
C SER A 211 -31.47 16.67 28.18
N GLY A 212 -32.62 16.43 27.59
CA GLY A 212 -33.86 16.64 28.33
C GLY A 212 -35.08 16.02 27.68
N HIS A 213 -35.09 14.72 27.52
CA HIS A 213 -36.35 14.03 27.32
C HIS A 213 -36.31 12.58 27.84
N THR A 214 -36.26 12.44 29.17
CA THR A 214 -36.91 11.33 29.89
C THR A 214 -36.99 11.71 31.36
N GLY A 215 -38.16 12.17 31.78
CA GLY A 215 -38.55 12.31 33.20
C GLY A 215 -39.73 13.27 33.37
N PRO A 216 -40.81 12.87 34.04
CA PRO A 216 -41.97 13.69 34.21
C PRO A 216 -41.81 14.66 35.39
N GLY A 217 -42.10 15.95 35.15
CA GLY A 217 -42.45 16.88 36.19
C GLY A 217 -41.43 17.95 36.57
N GLY A 218 -41.77 19.22 36.33
CA GLY A 218 -41.18 20.35 37.04
C GLY A 218 -40.84 21.52 36.13
N GLY A 219 -41.74 22.51 36.04
CA GLY A 219 -41.56 23.75 35.27
C GLY A 219 -40.44 24.64 35.77
N ALA A 220 -39.88 25.42 34.86
CA ALA A 220 -39.55 26.84 35.07
C ALA A 220 -38.84 27.48 33.88
N ARG A 221 -39.51 28.42 33.28
CA ARG A 221 -39.05 29.71 32.74
C ARG A 221 -37.90 29.77 31.74
N SER A 222 -38.28 30.13 30.53
CA SER A 222 -37.51 30.67 29.40
C SER A 222 -36.53 31.80 29.79
N ARG A 223 -35.30 31.72 29.29
CA ARG A 223 -34.47 32.89 28.98
C ARG A 223 -33.97 32.75 27.54
N THR A 224 -34.57 33.54 26.68
CA THR A 224 -34.12 33.77 25.30
C THR A 224 -32.76 34.49 25.32
N GLN A 225 -31.72 33.84 24.87
CA GLN A 225 -30.46 34.51 24.54
C GLN A 225 -30.40 34.71 23.02
N LYS A 226 -30.43 36.02 22.63
CA LYS A 226 -30.22 36.45 21.22
C LYS A 226 -28.74 36.34 20.86
N TRP A 227 -28.47 35.83 19.69
CA TRP A 227 -27.16 35.85 19.06
C TRP A 227 -26.89 37.24 18.44
N PRO A 228 -25.65 37.79 18.50
CA PRO A 228 -25.27 38.96 17.73
C PRO A 228 -25.04 38.59 16.26
N GLN A 229 -25.41 39.53 15.40
CA GLN A 229 -25.21 39.47 13.96
C GLN A 229 -23.73 39.63 13.59
#